data_a6150372fb1439b9f958939fbef27745
#
_entry.id   a6150372fb1439b9f958939fbef27745
#
_cell.length_a   1.000
_cell.length_b   1.000
_cell.length_c   1.000
_cell.angle_alpha   90.00
_cell.angle_beta   90.00
_cell.angle_gamma   90.00
#
_symmetry.space_group_name_H-M   'P 1'
#
loop_
_entity.id
_entity.type
_entity.pdbx_description
1 polymer ?
#
loop_
_entity_poly.entity_id
_entity_poly.type
_entity_poly.pdbx_seq_one_letter_code
_entity_poly.pdbx_strand_id
1 'polypeptide(L)'
;MHERWIGKAREAGARLVVFPELSLTGYYVKDLAGELACAAGDSRLDRIAAASRDIDVLAGFIERAPDARLHIAQGYWSQGALRHVHRKVYLPTYGIFDDGRYFGAGERFGCFESVAGPAGIAICEDLWHLSVPYLYSAAGATIIFAPSDSPGRGIAEGGDLGTADSCRLMNRFYAQYLTLYIVFANRVGHEDGIGFWGGSEVVAPDGSVVARAAEFEEELLIAEVDPALVARERERNPLIRDEREDLVLRHLAERLGLGGDRA
;
A
#
# COMPACT_ATOMS: atom_id res chain seq x y z
N MET A 1 -3.68 -16.01 -13.04
CA MET A 1 -3.65 -16.10 -11.55
C MET A 1 -4.63 -15.10 -10.92
N HIS A 2 -4.55 -13.80 -11.18
CA HIS A 2 -5.41 -12.75 -10.59
C HIS A 2 -6.90 -13.03 -10.77
N GLU A 3 -7.38 -13.36 -11.97
CA GLU A 3 -8.80 -13.63 -12.23
C GLU A 3 -9.36 -14.77 -11.33
N ARG A 4 -8.55 -15.78 -11.05
CA ARG A 4 -8.94 -16.87 -10.13
C ARG A 4 -9.15 -16.35 -8.71
N TRP A 5 -8.23 -15.51 -8.21
CA TRP A 5 -8.34 -14.94 -6.87
C TRP A 5 -9.45 -13.90 -6.77
N ILE A 6 -9.64 -13.06 -7.81
CA ILE A 6 -10.78 -12.15 -7.92
C ILE A 6 -12.09 -12.92 -7.88
N GLY A 7 -12.18 -14.04 -8.62
CA GLY A 7 -13.35 -14.92 -8.60
C GLY A 7 -13.65 -15.47 -7.21
N LYS A 8 -12.64 -16.00 -6.52
CA LYS A 8 -12.78 -16.51 -5.14
C LYS A 8 -13.20 -15.40 -4.14
N ALA A 9 -12.61 -14.21 -4.24
CA ALA A 9 -12.96 -13.07 -3.40
C ALA A 9 -14.43 -12.66 -3.61
N ARG A 10 -14.88 -12.62 -4.87
CA ARG A 10 -16.28 -12.34 -5.21
C ARG A 10 -17.23 -13.40 -4.68
N GLU A 11 -16.90 -14.68 -4.82
CA GLU A 11 -17.67 -15.81 -4.27
C GLU A 11 -17.77 -15.75 -2.74
N ALA A 12 -16.73 -15.24 -2.07
CA ALA A 12 -16.72 -14.99 -0.63
C ALA A 12 -17.48 -13.70 -0.22
N GLY A 13 -18.06 -12.97 -1.18
CA GLY A 13 -18.82 -11.75 -0.91
C GLY A 13 -17.99 -10.49 -0.69
N ALA A 14 -16.69 -10.52 -1.01
CA ALA A 14 -15.83 -9.35 -0.91
C ALA A 14 -16.22 -8.29 -1.95
N ARG A 15 -16.12 -7.02 -1.57
CA ARG A 15 -16.36 -5.87 -2.46
C ARG A 15 -15.07 -5.29 -3.04
N LEU A 16 -13.93 -5.62 -2.45
CA LEU A 16 -12.60 -5.19 -2.87
C LEU A 16 -11.61 -6.34 -2.66
N VAL A 17 -10.70 -6.54 -3.60
CA VAL A 17 -9.53 -7.41 -3.44
C VAL A 17 -8.25 -6.61 -3.62
N VAL A 18 -7.29 -6.83 -2.71
CA VAL A 18 -5.99 -6.16 -2.70
C VAL A 18 -4.90 -7.19 -2.97
N PHE A 19 -4.11 -6.95 -4.00
CA PHE A 19 -2.94 -7.75 -4.33
C PHE A 19 -1.66 -7.05 -3.89
N PRO A 20 -0.58 -7.82 -3.67
CA PRO A 20 0.75 -7.30 -3.32
C PRO A 20 1.34 -6.32 -4.36
N GLU A 21 2.47 -5.72 -4.00
CA GLU A 21 3.29 -4.89 -4.88
C GLU A 21 3.67 -5.68 -6.14
N LEU A 22 3.74 -5.01 -7.30
CA LEU A 22 4.11 -5.60 -8.59
C LEU A 22 3.49 -6.98 -8.90
N SER A 23 2.30 -7.25 -8.37
CA SER A 23 1.64 -8.56 -8.46
C SER A 23 1.35 -9.02 -9.89
N LEU A 24 1.26 -8.10 -10.87
CA LEU A 24 1.04 -8.44 -12.29
C LEU A 24 2.31 -8.82 -13.02
N THR A 25 3.49 -8.40 -12.56
CA THR A 25 4.77 -8.56 -13.26
C THR A 25 5.79 -9.41 -12.53
N GLY A 26 5.75 -9.45 -11.19
CA GLY A 26 6.82 -9.88 -10.32
C GLY A 26 7.71 -8.71 -9.92
N TYR A 27 8.52 -8.91 -8.87
CA TYR A 27 9.37 -7.87 -8.29
C TYR A 27 10.77 -7.83 -8.92
N TYR A 28 11.42 -8.98 -9.05
CA TYR A 28 12.80 -9.09 -9.53
C TYR A 28 12.92 -9.13 -11.06
N VAL A 29 12.25 -8.20 -11.73
CA VAL A 29 12.23 -8.14 -13.20
C VAL A 29 13.48 -7.52 -13.81
N LYS A 30 14.24 -6.72 -13.07
CA LYS A 30 15.53 -6.12 -13.51
C LYS A 30 15.44 -5.48 -14.90
N ASP A 31 16.30 -5.90 -15.81
CA ASP A 31 16.37 -5.36 -17.18
C ASP A 31 15.10 -5.61 -18.02
N LEU A 32 14.26 -6.56 -17.60
CA LEU A 32 12.95 -6.80 -18.26
C LEU A 32 11.90 -5.73 -17.92
N ALA A 33 12.18 -4.85 -16.94
CA ALA A 33 11.23 -3.82 -16.52
C ALA A 33 10.70 -3.00 -17.70
N GLY A 34 11.58 -2.66 -18.66
CA GLY A 34 11.20 -1.93 -19.87
C GLY A 34 10.23 -2.69 -20.77
N GLU A 35 10.32 -4.00 -20.89
CA GLU A 35 9.44 -4.82 -21.73
C GLU A 35 8.08 -5.06 -21.06
N LEU A 36 8.09 -5.20 -19.74
CA LEU A 36 6.89 -5.47 -18.95
C LEU A 36 6.06 -4.19 -18.69
N ALA A 37 6.70 -3.02 -18.72
CA ALA A 37 6.04 -1.76 -18.45
C ALA A 37 4.96 -1.41 -19.46
N CYS A 38 3.83 -0.92 -18.98
CA CYS A 38 2.70 -0.50 -19.80
C CYS A 38 2.15 0.86 -19.34
N ALA A 39 1.54 1.61 -20.26
CA ALA A 39 0.79 2.81 -19.90
C ALA A 39 -0.45 2.43 -19.07
N ALA A 40 -0.94 3.33 -18.24
CA ALA A 40 -2.13 3.11 -17.42
C ALA A 40 -3.40 2.73 -18.21
N GLY A 41 -3.48 3.14 -19.48
CA GLY A 41 -4.59 2.78 -20.40
C GLY A 41 -4.26 1.66 -21.39
N ASP A 42 -3.21 0.88 -21.15
CA ASP A 42 -2.77 -0.18 -22.07
C ASP A 42 -3.73 -1.38 -22.02
N SER A 43 -4.00 -1.98 -23.19
CA SER A 43 -4.87 -3.15 -23.33
C SER A 43 -4.42 -4.39 -22.53
N ARG A 44 -3.16 -4.47 -22.14
CA ARG A 44 -2.65 -5.52 -21.23
C ARG A 44 -3.34 -5.49 -19.87
N LEU A 45 -3.90 -4.35 -19.47
CA LEU A 45 -4.66 -4.17 -18.22
C LEU A 45 -6.18 -4.43 -18.39
N ASP A 46 -6.68 -4.64 -19.63
CA ASP A 46 -8.11 -4.82 -19.91
C ASP A 46 -8.73 -6.01 -19.15
N ARG A 47 -7.94 -7.09 -18.94
CA ARG A 47 -8.41 -8.25 -18.19
C ARG A 47 -8.68 -7.92 -16.72
N ILE A 48 -7.86 -7.11 -16.11
CA ILE A 48 -8.07 -6.63 -14.72
C ILE A 48 -9.24 -5.67 -14.70
N ALA A 49 -9.31 -4.73 -15.64
CA ALA A 49 -10.45 -3.83 -15.78
C ALA A 49 -11.77 -4.60 -15.93
N ALA A 50 -11.82 -5.59 -16.83
CA ALA A 50 -13.01 -6.43 -17.01
C ALA A 50 -13.41 -7.21 -15.75
N ALA A 51 -12.43 -7.74 -15.01
CA ALA A 51 -12.66 -8.46 -13.76
C ALA A 51 -13.15 -7.53 -12.63
N SER A 52 -12.90 -6.22 -12.71
CA SER A 52 -13.31 -5.22 -11.72
C SER A 52 -14.74 -4.68 -11.91
N ARG A 53 -15.58 -5.30 -12.75
CA ARG A 53 -16.96 -4.82 -12.96
C ARG A 53 -17.85 -4.98 -11.73
N ASP A 54 -17.68 -6.09 -11.01
CA ASP A 54 -18.53 -6.48 -9.88
C ASP A 54 -17.80 -6.50 -8.54
N ILE A 55 -16.49 -6.27 -8.55
CA ILE A 55 -15.62 -6.22 -7.36
C ILE A 55 -14.46 -5.27 -7.65
N ASP A 56 -14.16 -4.37 -6.75
CA ASP A 56 -13.01 -3.49 -6.93
C ASP A 56 -11.69 -4.27 -6.81
N VAL A 57 -10.69 -3.85 -7.57
CA VAL A 57 -9.39 -4.53 -7.62
C VAL A 57 -8.26 -3.53 -7.42
N LEU A 58 -7.34 -3.85 -6.52
CA LEU A 58 -6.10 -3.12 -6.31
C LEU A 58 -4.94 -4.04 -6.63
N ALA A 59 -4.15 -3.72 -7.68
CA ALA A 59 -3.07 -4.58 -8.18
C ALA A 59 -1.86 -3.78 -8.65
N GLY A 60 -0.66 -4.35 -8.45
CA GLY A 60 0.61 -3.73 -8.78
C GLY A 60 1.10 -4.05 -10.19
N PHE A 61 1.64 -3.05 -10.88
CA PHE A 61 2.22 -3.17 -12.21
C PHE A 61 3.37 -2.17 -12.42
N ILE A 62 4.14 -2.38 -13.48
CA ILE A 62 5.15 -1.41 -13.90
C ILE A 62 4.50 -0.43 -14.86
N GLU A 63 4.37 0.82 -14.42
CA GLU A 63 3.81 1.88 -15.25
C GLU A 63 4.92 2.52 -16.11
N ARG A 64 4.63 2.69 -17.41
CA ARG A 64 5.38 3.57 -18.30
C ARG A 64 4.68 4.91 -18.38
N ALA A 65 5.27 5.92 -17.78
CA ALA A 65 4.76 7.28 -17.83
C ALA A 65 4.90 7.92 -19.23
N PRO A 66 4.16 8.99 -19.53
CA PRO A 66 4.26 9.68 -20.84
C PRO A 66 5.67 10.22 -21.18
N ASP A 67 6.48 10.51 -20.17
CA ASP A 67 7.89 10.93 -20.31
C ASP A 67 8.87 9.75 -20.41
N ALA A 68 8.35 8.55 -20.63
CA ALA A 68 9.07 7.29 -20.75
C ALA A 68 9.74 6.78 -19.46
N ARG A 69 9.64 7.48 -18.33
CA ARG A 69 10.08 6.94 -17.03
C ARG A 69 9.23 5.72 -16.65
N LEU A 70 9.85 4.77 -15.98
CA LEU A 70 9.17 3.59 -15.43
C LEU A 70 8.92 3.81 -13.94
N HIS A 71 7.76 3.39 -13.46
CA HIS A 71 7.40 3.49 -12.06
C HIS A 71 6.84 2.16 -11.54
N ILE A 72 7.17 1.84 -10.30
CA ILE A 72 6.40 0.87 -9.54
C ILE A 72 5.06 1.51 -9.22
N ALA A 73 3.98 0.95 -9.71
CA ALA A 73 2.65 1.53 -9.58
C ALA A 73 1.63 0.54 -9.02
N GLN A 74 0.67 1.07 -8.28
CA GLN A 74 -0.49 0.34 -7.81
C GLN A 74 -1.75 0.99 -8.39
N GLY A 75 -2.48 0.22 -9.19
CA GLY A 75 -3.74 0.66 -9.79
C GLY A 75 -4.93 0.24 -8.93
N TYR A 76 -5.96 1.09 -8.89
CA TYR A 76 -7.27 0.80 -8.34
C TYR A 76 -8.29 0.80 -9.47
N TRP A 77 -8.87 -0.37 -9.74
CA TRP A 77 -9.92 -0.57 -10.73
C TRP A 77 -11.26 -0.74 -10.05
N SER A 78 -12.27 -0.05 -10.56
CA SER A 78 -13.65 -0.14 -10.11
C SER A 78 -14.60 0.03 -11.29
N GLN A 79 -15.69 -0.75 -11.32
CA GLN A 79 -16.72 -0.69 -12.37
C GLN A 79 -16.14 -0.83 -13.79
N GLY A 80 -15.17 -1.70 -13.95
CA GLY A 80 -14.55 -1.99 -15.27
C GLY A 80 -13.54 -0.95 -15.74
N ALA A 81 -13.11 0.00 -14.91
CA ALA A 81 -12.19 1.07 -15.29
C ALA A 81 -11.12 1.34 -14.22
N LEU A 82 -9.93 1.71 -14.67
CA LEU A 82 -8.88 2.24 -13.79
C LEU A 82 -9.30 3.62 -13.26
N ARG A 83 -9.43 3.75 -11.95
CA ARG A 83 -9.91 4.97 -11.28
C ARG A 83 -8.79 5.76 -10.61
N HIS A 84 -7.75 5.07 -10.12
CA HIS A 84 -6.62 5.72 -9.46
C HIS A 84 -5.34 4.94 -9.73
N VAL A 85 -4.22 5.65 -9.79
CA VAL A 85 -2.86 5.08 -9.85
C VAL A 85 -2.00 5.80 -8.83
N HIS A 86 -1.40 5.06 -7.92
CA HIS A 86 -0.32 5.54 -7.07
C HIS A 86 1.02 5.01 -7.57
N ARG A 87 2.02 5.87 -7.65
CA ARG A 87 3.42 5.54 -7.97
C ARG A 87 4.23 5.53 -6.69
N LYS A 88 4.97 4.47 -6.43
CA LYS A 88 5.86 4.35 -5.27
C LYS A 88 6.79 5.56 -5.19
N VAL A 89 6.78 6.24 -4.05
CA VAL A 89 7.56 7.46 -3.83
C VAL A 89 8.93 7.15 -3.29
N TYR A 90 9.01 6.23 -2.34
CA TYR A 90 10.27 5.84 -1.72
C TYR A 90 10.79 4.55 -2.36
N LEU A 91 11.91 4.67 -3.07
CA LEU A 91 12.55 3.57 -3.78
C LEU A 91 13.75 3.07 -2.97
N PRO A 92 13.68 1.92 -2.29
CA PRO A 92 14.80 1.41 -1.50
C PRO A 92 15.97 1.02 -2.40
N THR A 93 17.19 1.37 -1.95
CA THR A 93 18.46 1.07 -2.61
C THR A 93 19.45 0.44 -1.65
N TYR A 94 18.96 -0.22 -0.61
CA TYR A 94 19.76 -0.86 0.43
C TYR A 94 19.44 -2.35 0.53
N GLY A 95 20.38 -3.09 1.07
CA GLY A 95 20.25 -4.53 1.27
C GLY A 95 20.13 -5.29 -0.05
N ILE A 96 18.97 -5.88 -0.35
CA ILE A 96 18.68 -6.59 -1.60
C ILE A 96 17.93 -5.70 -2.61
N PHE A 97 17.51 -4.51 -2.21
CA PHE A 97 16.69 -3.62 -3.00
C PHE A 97 17.58 -2.75 -3.90
N ASP A 98 17.13 -2.56 -5.13
CA ASP A 98 17.78 -1.71 -6.13
C ASP A 98 16.75 -0.98 -6.99
N ASP A 99 15.61 -0.62 -6.39
CA ASP A 99 14.46 -0.02 -7.11
C ASP A 99 14.87 1.25 -7.84
N GLY A 100 15.67 2.12 -7.22
CA GLY A 100 16.11 3.39 -7.80
C GLY A 100 16.99 3.24 -9.06
N ARG A 101 17.49 2.04 -9.36
CA ARG A 101 18.22 1.76 -10.59
C ARG A 101 17.32 1.66 -11.81
N TYR A 102 16.12 1.13 -11.63
CA TYR A 102 15.20 0.79 -12.72
C TYR A 102 14.00 1.70 -12.81
N PHE A 103 13.60 2.31 -11.68
CA PHE A 103 12.35 3.04 -11.55
C PHE A 103 12.57 4.48 -11.10
N GLY A 104 11.72 5.37 -11.56
CA GLY A 104 11.59 6.74 -11.07
C GLY A 104 10.65 6.81 -9.88
N ALA A 105 10.98 7.65 -8.91
CA ALA A 105 10.12 7.92 -7.78
C ALA A 105 8.80 8.58 -8.20
N GLY A 106 7.71 8.26 -7.51
CA GLY A 106 6.48 9.04 -7.52
C GLY A 106 6.69 10.39 -6.83
N GLU A 107 5.81 11.35 -7.11
CA GLU A 107 5.96 12.73 -6.60
C GLU A 107 4.75 13.18 -5.76
N ARG A 108 3.78 12.28 -5.51
CA ARG A 108 2.52 12.68 -4.85
C ARG A 108 1.99 11.57 -3.97
N PHE A 109 1.42 12.00 -2.84
CA PHE A 109 0.52 11.22 -2.01
C PHE A 109 -0.87 11.81 -2.16
N GLY A 110 -1.82 11.06 -2.72
CA GLY A 110 -3.18 11.52 -2.95
C GLY A 110 -4.21 10.54 -2.43
N CYS A 111 -5.20 11.03 -1.71
CA CYS A 111 -6.38 10.24 -1.35
C CYS A 111 -7.31 10.08 -2.55
N PHE A 112 -8.03 8.97 -2.58
CA PHE A 112 -9.07 8.69 -3.57
C PHE A 112 -10.26 8.01 -2.89
N GLU A 113 -11.42 8.06 -3.53
CA GLU A 113 -12.61 7.35 -3.05
C GLU A 113 -12.56 5.88 -3.44
N SER A 114 -12.61 5.01 -2.45
CA SER A 114 -12.72 3.56 -2.63
C SER A 114 -14.08 3.07 -2.12
N VAL A 115 -14.43 1.81 -2.44
CA VAL A 115 -15.63 1.17 -1.88
C VAL A 115 -15.56 1.02 -0.34
N ALA A 116 -14.38 1.14 0.25
CA ALA A 116 -14.14 1.11 1.69
C ALA A 116 -14.07 2.51 2.34
N GLY A 117 -14.28 3.58 1.56
CA GLY A 117 -14.19 4.98 1.97
C GLY A 117 -12.94 5.68 1.44
N PRO A 118 -12.66 6.93 1.92
CA PRO A 118 -11.48 7.69 1.55
C PRO A 118 -10.19 6.91 1.86
N ALA A 119 -9.38 6.68 0.85
CA ALA A 119 -8.25 5.75 0.91
C ALA A 119 -6.93 6.37 0.45
N GLY A 120 -5.82 5.88 1.04
CA GLY A 120 -4.47 6.07 0.55
C GLY A 120 -3.85 4.76 0.08
N ILE A 121 -2.81 4.83 -0.74
CA ILE A 121 -1.97 3.69 -1.12
C ILE A 121 -0.54 4.00 -0.71
N ALA A 122 0.07 3.11 0.07
CA ALA A 122 1.47 3.18 0.50
C ALA A 122 2.17 1.88 0.06
N ILE A 123 2.97 1.95 -1.01
CA ILE A 123 3.60 0.75 -1.58
C ILE A 123 4.87 0.43 -0.79
N CYS A 124 4.84 -0.66 -0.04
CA CYS A 124 5.98 -1.27 0.65
C CYS A 124 6.83 -0.25 1.41
N GLU A 125 7.94 0.24 0.84
CA GLU A 125 8.84 1.24 1.44
C GLU A 125 8.14 2.55 1.79
N ASP A 126 7.08 2.96 1.08
CA ASP A 126 6.33 4.16 1.42
C ASP A 126 5.81 4.12 2.87
N LEU A 127 5.41 2.93 3.34
CA LEU A 127 4.87 2.77 4.70
C LEU A 127 5.95 2.89 5.80
N TRP A 128 7.24 2.68 5.46
CA TRP A 128 8.35 2.84 6.41
C TRP A 128 8.68 4.30 6.71
N HIS A 129 8.15 5.22 5.91
CA HIS A 129 8.32 6.66 6.10
C HIS A 129 7.11 7.25 6.84
N LEU A 130 7.31 7.64 8.10
CA LEU A 130 6.28 8.13 9.02
C LEU A 130 5.40 9.24 8.41
N SER A 131 5.98 10.08 7.55
CA SER A 131 5.27 11.17 6.90
C SER A 131 4.15 10.69 5.97
N VAL A 132 4.26 9.49 5.38
CA VAL A 132 3.29 8.99 4.39
C VAL A 132 1.94 8.69 5.03
N PRO A 133 1.82 7.80 6.04
CA PRO A 133 0.54 7.57 6.71
C PRO A 133 0.01 8.83 7.40
N TYR A 134 0.89 9.68 7.94
CA TYR A 134 0.50 10.96 8.49
C TYR A 134 -0.19 11.87 7.47
N LEU A 135 0.41 12.06 6.28
CA LEU A 135 -0.17 12.87 5.20
C LEU A 135 -1.50 12.31 4.71
N TYR A 136 -1.65 10.99 4.59
CA TYR A 136 -2.93 10.37 4.25
C TYR A 136 -3.99 10.63 5.32
N SER A 137 -3.63 10.48 6.59
CA SER A 137 -4.55 10.75 7.71
C SER A 137 -4.98 12.22 7.74
N ALA A 138 -4.04 13.15 7.59
CA ALA A 138 -4.30 14.60 7.50
C ALA A 138 -5.20 14.95 6.29
N ALA A 139 -5.05 14.23 5.17
CA ALA A 139 -5.90 14.37 3.99
C ALA A 139 -7.28 13.69 4.14
N GLY A 140 -7.58 13.09 5.29
CA GLY A 140 -8.89 12.51 5.59
C GLY A 140 -9.05 11.02 5.27
N ALA A 141 -7.98 10.31 4.90
CA ALA A 141 -8.07 8.88 4.67
C ALA A 141 -8.57 8.13 5.92
N THR A 142 -9.41 7.15 5.68
CA THR A 142 -9.95 6.23 6.70
C THR A 142 -9.33 4.83 6.60
N ILE A 143 -8.63 4.58 5.50
CA ILE A 143 -7.96 3.31 5.19
C ILE A 143 -6.71 3.57 4.36
N ILE A 144 -5.65 2.83 4.65
CA ILE A 144 -4.44 2.77 3.83
C ILE A 144 -4.25 1.35 3.32
N PHE A 145 -4.19 1.19 2.01
CA PHE A 145 -3.77 -0.04 1.36
C PHE A 145 -2.25 -0.05 1.26
N ALA A 146 -1.62 -1.09 1.83
CA ALA A 146 -0.18 -1.25 1.90
C ALA A 146 0.27 -2.53 1.16
N PRO A 147 0.22 -2.53 -0.19
CA PRO A 147 0.75 -3.63 -0.98
C PRO A 147 2.27 -3.69 -0.84
N SER A 148 2.81 -4.89 -0.60
CA SER A 148 4.22 -5.07 -0.28
C SER A 148 4.79 -6.35 -0.85
N ASP A 149 6.08 -6.29 -1.18
CA ASP A 149 6.93 -7.44 -1.48
C ASP A 149 8.05 -7.50 -0.41
N SER A 150 7.62 -7.62 0.86
CA SER A 150 8.51 -7.64 2.03
C SER A 150 9.17 -9.02 2.17
N PRO A 151 10.52 -9.11 2.11
CA PRO A 151 11.22 -10.38 2.25
C PRO A 151 11.33 -10.80 3.71
N GLY A 152 11.43 -12.12 3.93
CA GLY A 152 11.74 -12.68 5.24
C GLY A 152 13.21 -12.46 5.62
N ARG A 153 13.47 -11.63 6.63
CA ARG A 153 14.83 -11.31 7.10
C ARG A 153 14.93 -11.16 8.60
N GLY A 154 16.14 -11.46 9.09
CA GLY A 154 16.45 -11.34 10.50
C GLY A 154 15.73 -12.39 11.34
N ILE A 155 16.25 -12.57 12.55
CA ILE A 155 15.61 -13.40 13.58
C ILE A 155 15.36 -12.48 14.77
N ALA A 156 14.09 -12.27 15.12
CA ALA A 156 13.69 -11.53 16.30
C ALA A 156 13.85 -12.38 17.57
N GLU A 157 13.82 -11.75 18.74
CA GLU A 157 13.71 -12.48 20.01
C GLU A 157 12.45 -13.36 19.97
N GLY A 158 12.63 -14.66 20.18
CA GLY A 158 11.52 -15.64 20.09
C GLY A 158 11.51 -16.50 18.82
N GLY A 159 12.39 -16.21 17.85
CA GLY A 159 12.57 -17.02 16.64
C GLY A 159 11.72 -16.57 15.45
N ASP A 160 10.94 -15.51 15.59
CA ASP A 160 10.16 -14.92 14.50
C ASP A 160 11.03 -14.14 13.51
N LEU A 161 10.51 -13.84 12.33
CA LEU A 161 11.20 -13.01 11.34
C LEU A 161 11.22 -11.55 11.78
N GLY A 162 12.41 -10.94 11.88
CA GLY A 162 12.56 -9.55 12.30
C GLY A 162 11.83 -8.54 11.40
N THR A 163 11.76 -8.82 10.08
CA THR A 163 10.98 -7.98 9.15
C THR A 163 9.48 -8.10 9.38
N ALA A 164 8.97 -9.30 9.66
CA ALA A 164 7.55 -9.51 9.96
C ALA A 164 7.14 -8.78 11.24
N ASP A 165 7.98 -8.88 12.28
CA ASP A 165 7.75 -8.22 13.56
C ASP A 165 7.71 -6.68 13.42
N SER A 166 8.66 -6.12 12.66
CA SER A 166 8.69 -4.69 12.35
C SER A 166 7.46 -4.22 11.56
N CYS A 167 7.04 -4.98 10.55
CA CYS A 167 5.83 -4.68 9.78
C CYS A 167 4.57 -4.69 10.66
N ARG A 168 4.42 -5.70 11.52
CA ARG A 168 3.29 -5.81 12.45
C ARG A 168 3.23 -4.65 13.45
N LEU A 169 4.39 -4.29 14.02
CA LEU A 169 4.51 -3.14 14.91
C LEU A 169 4.08 -1.86 14.20
N MET A 170 4.59 -1.63 13.00
CA MET A 170 4.32 -0.45 12.18
C MET A 170 2.83 -0.37 11.79
N ASN A 171 2.24 -1.46 11.28
CA ASN A 171 0.84 -1.52 10.91
C ASN A 171 -0.07 -1.19 12.09
N ARG A 172 0.20 -1.80 13.24
CA ARG A 172 -0.56 -1.56 14.47
C ARG A 172 -0.40 -0.13 14.98
N PHE A 173 0.83 0.39 14.95
CA PHE A 173 1.11 1.76 15.38
C PHE A 173 0.33 2.76 14.52
N TYR A 174 0.43 2.69 13.21
CA TYR A 174 -0.28 3.63 12.32
C TYR A 174 -1.79 3.50 12.43
N ALA A 175 -2.31 2.29 12.46
CA ALA A 175 -3.74 2.07 12.60
C ALA A 175 -4.30 2.75 13.85
N GLN A 176 -3.65 2.54 14.99
CA GLN A 176 -4.10 3.04 16.28
C GLN A 176 -3.91 4.56 16.44
N TYR A 177 -2.71 5.07 16.10
CA TYR A 177 -2.40 6.49 16.33
C TYR A 177 -3.01 7.42 15.30
N LEU A 178 -3.18 6.96 14.06
CA LEU A 178 -3.81 7.74 13.00
C LEU A 178 -5.30 7.41 12.83
N THR A 179 -5.84 6.53 13.67
CA THR A 179 -7.25 6.14 13.70
C THR A 179 -7.81 5.81 12.31
N LEU A 180 -7.15 4.88 11.61
CA LEU A 180 -7.50 4.41 10.28
C LEU A 180 -7.24 2.90 10.14
N TYR A 181 -7.83 2.27 9.12
CA TYR A 181 -7.49 0.88 8.80
C TYR A 181 -6.16 0.79 8.05
N ILE A 182 -5.35 -0.23 8.37
CA ILE A 182 -4.23 -0.65 7.54
C ILE A 182 -4.57 -2.01 6.92
N VAL A 183 -4.53 -2.08 5.59
CA VAL A 183 -4.68 -3.32 4.81
C VAL A 183 -3.32 -3.64 4.21
N PHE A 184 -2.56 -4.47 4.90
CA PHE A 184 -1.24 -4.93 4.48
C PHE A 184 -1.39 -6.18 3.64
N ALA A 185 -1.06 -6.10 2.35
CA ALA A 185 -1.09 -7.21 1.41
C ALA A 185 0.34 -7.56 0.99
N ASN A 186 0.92 -8.58 1.63
CA ASN A 186 2.29 -8.97 1.40
C ASN A 186 2.40 -10.19 0.49
N ARG A 187 3.40 -10.19 -0.36
CA ARG A 187 3.75 -11.32 -1.20
C ARG A 187 4.18 -12.52 -0.39
N VAL A 188 3.89 -13.72 -0.90
CA VAL A 188 4.38 -14.99 -0.37
C VAL A 188 5.06 -15.80 -1.47
N GLY A 189 6.02 -16.64 -1.09
CA GLY A 189 6.74 -17.52 -1.99
C GLY A 189 8.18 -17.08 -2.27
N HIS A 190 8.77 -17.58 -3.35
CA HIS A 190 10.16 -17.32 -3.68
C HIS A 190 10.29 -16.74 -5.08
N GLU A 191 11.22 -15.80 -5.24
CA GLU A 191 11.64 -15.25 -6.51
C GLU A 191 13.16 -14.94 -6.47
N ASP A 192 13.93 -15.43 -7.43
CA ASP A 192 15.38 -15.25 -7.51
C ASP A 192 16.14 -15.60 -6.20
N GLY A 193 15.71 -16.66 -5.51
CA GLY A 193 16.33 -17.11 -4.25
C GLY A 193 15.95 -16.31 -3.01
N ILE A 194 15.04 -15.35 -3.14
CA ILE A 194 14.53 -14.54 -2.03
C ILE A 194 13.17 -15.09 -1.62
N GLY A 195 13.01 -15.32 -0.31
CA GLY A 195 11.77 -15.74 0.30
C GLY A 195 10.94 -14.53 0.76
N PHE A 196 9.67 -14.48 0.37
CA PHE A 196 8.66 -13.54 0.85
C PHE A 196 7.76 -14.26 1.83
N TRP A 197 7.52 -13.64 2.98
CA TRP A 197 6.94 -14.33 4.13
C TRP A 197 5.40 -14.36 4.16
N GLY A 198 4.71 -13.60 3.30
CA GLY A 198 3.25 -13.55 3.35
C GLY A 198 2.72 -12.80 4.58
N GLY A 199 1.91 -13.46 5.39
CA GLY A 199 1.40 -12.90 6.64
C GLY A 199 0.63 -11.60 6.47
N SER A 200 -0.09 -11.43 5.35
CA SER A 200 -0.97 -10.27 5.11
C SER A 200 -1.94 -10.08 6.27
N GLU A 201 -2.28 -8.83 6.58
CA GLU A 201 -3.17 -8.53 7.71
C GLU A 201 -4.03 -7.29 7.48
N VAL A 202 -5.14 -7.25 8.18
CA VAL A 202 -5.99 -6.07 8.33
C VAL A 202 -5.98 -5.64 9.78
N VAL A 203 -5.58 -4.40 10.04
CA VAL A 203 -5.55 -3.80 11.38
C VAL A 203 -6.56 -2.67 11.47
N ALA A 204 -7.36 -2.70 12.53
CA ALA A 204 -8.43 -1.73 12.77
C ALA A 204 -7.92 -0.46 13.46
N PRO A 205 -8.71 0.65 13.43
CA PRO A 205 -8.37 1.94 14.03
C PRO A 205 -8.08 1.93 15.53
N ASP A 206 -8.51 0.91 16.25
CA ASP A 206 -8.22 0.69 17.67
C ASP A 206 -6.91 -0.10 17.90
N GLY A 207 -6.20 -0.48 16.82
CA GLY A 207 -4.98 -1.28 16.86
C GLY A 207 -5.21 -2.78 16.96
N SER A 208 -6.47 -3.25 16.94
CA SER A 208 -6.78 -4.67 16.91
C SER A 208 -6.54 -5.28 15.53
N VAL A 209 -6.06 -6.52 15.48
CA VAL A 209 -5.92 -7.28 14.25
C VAL A 209 -7.28 -7.89 13.90
N VAL A 210 -7.89 -7.41 12.81
CA VAL A 210 -9.19 -7.92 12.31
C VAL A 210 -9.01 -9.33 11.76
N ALA A 211 -7.98 -9.50 10.91
CA ALA A 211 -7.63 -10.79 10.32
C ALA A 211 -6.15 -10.80 9.94
N ARG A 212 -5.53 -11.98 9.95
CA ARG A 212 -4.16 -12.20 9.54
C ARG A 212 -4.03 -13.53 8.83
N ALA A 213 -3.36 -13.52 7.67
CA ALA A 213 -3.01 -14.71 6.90
C ALA A 213 -1.84 -15.45 7.52
N ALA A 214 -1.74 -16.74 7.20
CA ALA A 214 -0.59 -17.57 7.57
C ALA A 214 0.70 -17.05 6.91
N GLU A 215 1.82 -17.29 7.58
CA GLU A 215 3.13 -17.06 7.00
C GLU A 215 3.50 -18.21 6.07
N PHE A 216 4.18 -17.88 4.96
CA PHE A 216 4.69 -18.84 3.97
C PHE A 216 3.63 -19.66 3.22
N GLU A 217 2.36 -19.31 3.36
CA GLU A 217 1.24 -19.97 2.66
C GLU A 217 0.49 -18.99 1.76
N GLU A 218 0.04 -19.48 0.60
CA GLU A 218 -0.81 -18.71 -0.32
C GLU A 218 -2.26 -18.77 0.19
N GLU A 219 -2.79 -17.63 0.63
CA GLU A 219 -4.10 -17.53 1.27
C GLU A 219 -4.92 -16.37 0.74
N LEU A 220 -6.25 -16.52 0.67
CA LEU A 220 -7.20 -15.43 0.51
C LEU A 220 -7.71 -15.00 1.89
N LEU A 221 -7.15 -13.93 2.42
CA LEU A 221 -7.59 -13.34 3.67
C LEU A 221 -8.87 -12.54 3.46
N ILE A 222 -9.93 -12.85 4.21
CA ILE A 222 -11.20 -12.12 4.22
C ILE A 222 -11.31 -11.33 5.52
N ALA A 223 -11.65 -10.05 5.41
CA ALA A 223 -11.85 -9.16 6.55
C ALA A 223 -13.01 -8.20 6.29
N GLU A 224 -13.70 -7.82 7.35
CA GLU A 224 -14.72 -6.77 7.31
C GLU A 224 -14.14 -5.46 7.83
N VAL A 225 -14.46 -4.37 7.12
CA VAL A 225 -14.10 -3.00 7.49
C VAL A 225 -15.37 -2.25 7.87
N ASP A 226 -15.44 -1.75 9.11
CA ASP A 226 -16.53 -0.92 9.62
C ASP A 226 -16.10 0.58 9.62
N PRO A 227 -16.58 1.39 8.67
CA PRO A 227 -16.26 2.83 8.66
C PRO A 227 -16.71 3.56 9.93
N ALA A 228 -17.77 3.07 10.61
CA ALA A 228 -18.23 3.67 11.85
C ALA A 228 -17.22 3.50 13.00
N LEU A 229 -16.35 2.48 12.96
CA LEU A 229 -15.28 2.32 13.94
C LEU A 229 -14.26 3.47 13.83
N VAL A 230 -13.92 3.91 12.62
CA VAL A 230 -13.03 5.06 12.40
C VAL A 230 -13.59 6.32 13.08
N ALA A 231 -14.89 6.61 12.88
CA ALA A 231 -15.54 7.76 13.50
C ALA A 231 -15.50 7.66 15.03
N ARG A 232 -15.86 6.50 15.58
CA ARG A 232 -15.84 6.26 17.05
C ARG A 232 -14.45 6.45 17.65
N GLU A 233 -13.40 5.91 16.99
CA GLU A 233 -12.04 6.02 17.51
C GLU A 233 -11.48 7.45 17.36
N ARG A 234 -11.85 8.19 16.32
CA ARG A 234 -11.52 9.63 16.18
C ARG A 234 -12.19 10.50 17.23
N GLU A 235 -13.42 10.17 17.63
CA GLU A 235 -14.09 10.85 18.77
C GLU A 235 -13.43 10.53 20.09
N ARG A 236 -13.06 9.28 20.31
CA ARG A 236 -12.43 8.79 21.54
C ARG A 236 -10.99 9.27 21.71
N ASN A 237 -10.24 9.29 20.61
CA ASN A 237 -8.83 9.66 20.53
C ASN A 237 -8.66 10.77 19.48
N PRO A 238 -8.94 12.04 19.81
CA PRO A 238 -9.02 13.13 18.82
C PRO A 238 -7.64 13.67 18.39
N LEU A 239 -6.62 12.81 18.30
CA LEU A 239 -5.24 13.18 18.00
C LEU A 239 -5.10 13.91 16.67
N ILE A 240 -5.80 13.43 15.62
CA ILE A 240 -5.77 14.06 14.30
C ILE A 240 -6.48 15.41 14.31
N ARG A 241 -7.59 15.55 15.03
CA ARG A 241 -8.28 16.83 15.18
C ARG A 241 -7.42 17.89 15.87
N ASP A 242 -6.65 17.47 16.84
CA ASP A 242 -5.85 18.35 17.69
C ASP A 242 -4.42 18.53 17.16
N GLU A 243 -4.09 17.89 16.02
CA GLU A 243 -2.78 18.01 15.37
C GLU A 243 -2.53 19.44 14.90
N ARG A 244 -1.32 19.91 15.11
CA ARG A 244 -0.85 21.26 14.76
C ARG A 244 -0.05 21.22 13.45
N GLU A 245 -0.74 20.93 12.35
CA GLU A 245 -0.14 20.87 11.01
C GLU A 245 0.57 22.18 10.61
N ASP A 246 0.05 23.32 11.11
CA ASP A 246 0.66 24.63 10.92
C ASP A 246 2.07 24.73 11.53
N LEU A 247 2.27 24.12 12.71
CA LEU A 247 3.58 24.04 13.37
C LEU A 247 4.51 23.08 12.63
N VAL A 248 4.01 21.90 12.23
CA VAL A 248 4.79 20.92 11.47
C VAL A 248 5.31 21.56 10.19
N LEU A 249 4.41 22.19 9.41
CA LEU A 249 4.76 22.86 8.16
C LEU A 249 5.79 23.96 8.38
N ARG A 250 5.59 24.83 9.39
CA ARG A 250 6.51 25.93 9.70
C ARG A 250 7.92 25.43 9.99
N HIS A 251 8.06 24.47 10.92
CA HIS A 251 9.38 23.97 11.30
C HIS A 251 10.07 23.19 10.19
N LEU A 252 9.32 22.49 9.35
CA LEU A 252 9.89 21.86 8.16
C LEU A 252 10.37 22.90 7.14
N ALA A 253 9.58 23.96 6.90
CA ALA A 253 9.96 25.06 6.01
C ALA A 253 11.21 25.79 6.50
N GLU A 254 11.28 26.10 7.80
CA GLU A 254 12.48 26.70 8.43
C GLU A 254 13.73 25.83 8.23
N ARG A 255 13.62 24.52 8.52
CA ARG A 255 14.70 23.56 8.33
C ARG A 255 15.19 23.46 6.89
N LEU A 256 14.28 23.56 5.93
CA LEU A 256 14.57 23.47 4.50
C LEU A 256 15.03 24.80 3.89
N GLY A 257 15.07 25.89 4.68
CA GLY A 257 15.38 27.23 4.19
C GLY A 257 14.30 27.83 3.29
N LEU A 258 13.07 27.32 3.37
CA LEU A 258 11.91 27.78 2.59
C LEU A 258 11.13 28.90 3.31
N GLY A 259 11.54 29.27 4.51
CA GLY A 259 10.95 30.32 5.35
C GLY A 259 11.53 31.70 5.03
N GLY A 260 11.35 32.18 3.81
CA GLY A 260 11.62 33.57 3.40
C GLY A 260 10.32 34.33 3.21
N ASP A 261 10.07 35.32 4.07
CA ASP A 261 9.07 36.37 3.99
C ASP A 261 7.69 36.04 3.36
N ARG A 262 6.81 35.43 4.15
CA ARG A 262 5.38 35.72 4.09
C ARG A 262 4.89 36.01 5.51
N ALA A 263 5.14 37.22 5.97
CA ALA A 263 4.43 37.81 7.09
C ALA A 263 3.04 38.22 6.64
#